data_4b67d092b7daa0def84b0995ab0305d8
#
_entry.id   4b67d092b7daa0def84b0995ab0305d8
#
_cell.length_a   1.000
_cell.length_b   1.000
_cell.length_c   1.000
_cell.angle_alpha   90.00
_cell.angle_beta   90.00
_cell.angle_gamma   90.00
#
_symmetry.space_group_name_H-M   'P 1'
#
loop_
_entity.id
_entity.type
_entity.pdbx_description
1 polymer ?
#
loop_
_entity_poly.entity_id
_entity_poly.type
_entity_poly.pdbx_seq_one_letter_code
_entity_poly.pdbx_strand_id
1 'polypeptide(L)'
;KIKVGPSESMSKSKKNTVDPEEMIGKYGADAVRLFMLSDSPPEKDVQWSDQGMMASYKFIQKLFTLHEKINEISKFNKTNTSNELSKFINQYFFKIEKNLSNFHYNVIIANIYEAYSFLSQIVKNDENFSNLINDYSKFLVSLTPVLPHLSNECLSHFNISSYSWPKIDEKFLVEENTSIVVQINGKKRGIINIKKDM
;
A
#
# COMPACT_ATOMS: atom_id res chain seq x y z
N LYS A 1 2.87 -37.48 -11.91
CA LYS A 1 2.61 -36.12 -12.42
C LYS A 1 1.09 -35.96 -12.52
N ILE A 2 0.53 -35.01 -11.76
CA ILE A 2 -0.89 -34.64 -11.86
C ILE A 2 -1.02 -33.77 -13.11
N LYS A 3 -1.95 -34.11 -14.02
CA LYS A 3 -2.30 -33.23 -15.14
C LYS A 3 -3.20 -32.11 -14.60
N VAL A 4 -2.71 -30.90 -14.69
CA VAL A 4 -3.50 -29.71 -14.37
C VAL A 4 -4.25 -29.31 -15.64
N GLY A 5 -5.58 -29.19 -15.55
CA GLY A 5 -6.44 -28.70 -16.62
C GLY A 5 -6.28 -27.20 -16.86
N PRO A 6 -6.95 -26.65 -17.90
CA PRO A 6 -7.00 -25.21 -18.09
C PRO A 6 -7.76 -24.52 -16.95
N SER A 7 -7.48 -23.21 -16.74
CA SER A 7 -8.23 -22.39 -15.80
C SER A 7 -9.71 -22.34 -16.19
N GLU A 8 -10.60 -22.53 -15.22
CA GLU A 8 -12.04 -22.55 -15.41
C GLU A 8 -12.75 -21.63 -14.41
N SER A 9 -13.87 -21.05 -14.82
CA SER A 9 -14.73 -20.30 -13.90
C SER A 9 -15.27 -21.20 -12.78
N MET A 10 -15.27 -20.69 -11.57
CA MET A 10 -15.83 -21.36 -10.40
C MET A 10 -17.35 -21.55 -10.53
N SER A 11 -17.83 -22.73 -10.24
CA SER A 11 -19.28 -23.00 -10.14
C SER A 11 -19.57 -24.14 -9.16
N LYS A 12 -20.73 -24.11 -8.51
CA LYS A 12 -21.17 -25.16 -7.60
C LYS A 12 -21.29 -26.52 -8.30
N SER A 13 -21.73 -26.52 -9.57
CA SER A 13 -21.86 -27.75 -10.37
C SER A 13 -20.52 -28.41 -10.68
N LYS A 14 -19.45 -27.63 -10.82
CA LYS A 14 -18.10 -28.12 -11.04
C LYS A 14 -17.35 -28.46 -9.75
N LYS A 15 -17.94 -28.15 -8.58
CA LYS A 15 -17.32 -28.35 -7.25
C LYS A 15 -15.92 -27.75 -7.12
N ASN A 16 -15.67 -26.63 -7.79
CA ASN A 16 -14.40 -25.91 -7.78
C ASN A 16 -14.50 -24.50 -7.14
N THR A 17 -15.53 -24.28 -6.33
CA THR A 17 -15.77 -23.02 -5.61
C THR A 17 -14.94 -22.97 -4.34
N VAL A 18 -14.50 -21.77 -3.99
CA VAL A 18 -13.92 -21.44 -2.68
C VAL A 18 -15.00 -20.75 -1.86
N ASP A 19 -15.17 -21.19 -0.61
CA ASP A 19 -16.16 -20.60 0.29
C ASP A 19 -15.59 -19.29 0.89
N PRO A 20 -16.23 -18.14 0.64
CA PRO A 20 -15.76 -16.86 1.21
C PRO A 20 -15.81 -16.84 2.75
N GLU A 21 -16.79 -17.48 3.38
CA GLU A 21 -16.92 -17.50 4.84
C GLU A 21 -15.75 -18.25 5.47
N GLU A 22 -15.37 -19.39 4.89
CA GLU A 22 -14.21 -20.15 5.33
C GLU A 22 -12.92 -19.32 5.21
N MET A 23 -12.75 -18.62 4.09
CA MET A 23 -11.57 -17.78 3.85
C MET A 23 -11.52 -16.58 4.81
N ILE A 24 -12.65 -15.92 5.04
CA ILE A 24 -12.75 -14.83 6.00
C ILE A 24 -12.47 -15.32 7.42
N GLY A 25 -13.02 -16.48 7.80
CA GLY A 25 -12.76 -17.08 9.11
C GLY A 25 -11.29 -17.42 9.34
N LYS A 26 -10.58 -17.84 8.29
CA LYS A 26 -9.18 -18.27 8.37
C LYS A 26 -8.17 -17.13 8.26
N TYR A 27 -8.42 -16.16 7.40
CA TYR A 27 -7.44 -15.12 7.03
C TYR A 27 -7.90 -13.70 7.37
N GLY A 28 -9.17 -13.51 7.71
CA GLY A 28 -9.79 -12.21 7.92
C GLY A 28 -10.25 -11.52 6.61
N ALA A 29 -11.25 -10.66 6.74
CA ALA A 29 -11.88 -10.00 5.59
C ALA A 29 -10.89 -9.13 4.80
N ASP A 30 -10.00 -8.41 5.47
CA ASP A 30 -9.01 -7.54 4.81
C ASP A 30 -8.03 -8.34 3.94
N ALA A 31 -7.64 -9.56 4.37
CA ALA A 31 -6.75 -10.39 3.56
C ALA A 31 -7.45 -10.89 2.28
N VAL A 32 -8.73 -11.26 2.38
CA VAL A 32 -9.52 -11.65 1.22
C VAL A 32 -9.69 -10.46 0.26
N ARG A 33 -9.99 -9.27 0.79
CA ARG A 33 -10.09 -8.03 -0.01
C ARG A 33 -8.77 -7.71 -0.72
N LEU A 34 -7.67 -7.76 0.02
CA LEU A 34 -6.33 -7.49 -0.54
C LEU A 34 -6.01 -8.45 -1.68
N PHE A 35 -6.26 -9.75 -1.50
CA PHE A 35 -6.04 -10.76 -2.53
C PHE A 35 -6.87 -10.48 -3.77
N MET A 36 -8.18 -10.27 -3.61
CA MET A 36 -9.11 -10.06 -4.74
C MET A 36 -8.81 -8.78 -5.54
N LEU A 37 -8.28 -7.75 -4.88
CA LEU A 37 -8.00 -6.45 -5.49
C LEU A 37 -6.57 -6.32 -6.05
N SER A 38 -5.65 -7.25 -5.72
CA SER A 38 -4.22 -7.11 -6.01
C SER A 38 -3.80 -7.60 -7.39
N ASP A 39 -4.43 -8.66 -7.88
CA ASP A 39 -3.90 -9.41 -9.02
C ASP A 39 -4.19 -8.72 -10.36
N SER A 40 -5.41 -8.22 -10.53
CA SER A 40 -5.88 -7.75 -11.84
C SER A 40 -6.76 -6.51 -11.71
N PRO A 41 -6.83 -5.66 -12.75
CA PRO A 41 -7.85 -4.63 -12.81
C PRO A 41 -9.26 -5.26 -12.83
N PRO A 42 -10.31 -4.52 -12.40
CA PRO A 42 -11.65 -5.08 -12.16
C PRO A 42 -12.31 -5.72 -13.39
N GLU A 43 -11.85 -5.38 -14.60
CA GLU A 43 -12.36 -5.92 -15.86
C GLU A 43 -11.81 -7.32 -16.19
N LYS A 44 -10.83 -7.81 -15.43
CA LYS A 44 -10.20 -9.10 -15.67
C LYS A 44 -10.57 -10.12 -14.61
N ASP A 45 -10.59 -11.37 -15.00
CA ASP A 45 -10.79 -12.48 -14.10
C ASP A 45 -9.61 -12.59 -13.10
N VAL A 46 -9.95 -12.90 -11.86
CA VAL A 46 -8.97 -13.20 -10.80
C VAL A 46 -8.80 -14.71 -10.71
N GLN A 47 -7.57 -15.18 -10.83
CA GLN A 47 -7.25 -16.59 -10.65
C GLN A 47 -7.04 -16.86 -9.15
N TRP A 48 -7.82 -17.81 -8.59
CA TRP A 48 -7.62 -18.22 -7.21
C TRP A 48 -6.25 -18.85 -6.99
N SER A 49 -5.57 -18.44 -5.93
CA SER A 49 -4.29 -18.97 -5.50
C SER A 49 -4.17 -18.98 -3.98
N ASP A 50 -4.04 -20.17 -3.39
CA ASP A 50 -3.82 -20.31 -1.95
C ASP A 50 -2.52 -19.62 -1.49
N GLN A 51 -1.50 -19.63 -2.35
CA GLN A 51 -0.24 -18.93 -2.07
C GLN A 51 -0.43 -17.42 -2.09
N GLY A 52 -1.21 -16.89 -3.04
CA GLY A 52 -1.56 -15.47 -3.11
C GLY A 52 -2.39 -15.03 -1.90
N MET A 53 -3.34 -15.86 -1.48
CA MET A 53 -4.14 -15.60 -0.28
C MET A 53 -3.26 -15.54 0.99
N MET A 54 -2.34 -16.50 1.14
CA MET A 54 -1.38 -16.52 2.26
C MET A 54 -0.41 -15.34 2.20
N ALA A 55 0.03 -14.92 1.02
CA ALA A 55 0.89 -13.75 0.85
C ALA A 55 0.18 -12.46 1.29
N SER A 56 -1.10 -12.30 0.92
CA SER A 56 -1.95 -11.19 1.34
C SER A 56 -2.10 -11.14 2.87
N TYR A 57 -2.40 -12.27 3.49
CA TYR A 57 -2.48 -12.37 4.96
C TYR A 57 -1.16 -11.97 5.63
N LYS A 58 -0.04 -12.51 5.17
CA LYS A 58 1.29 -12.18 5.70
C LYS A 58 1.63 -10.69 5.53
N PHE A 59 1.17 -10.07 4.44
CA PHE A 59 1.41 -8.65 4.25
C PHE A 59 0.63 -7.78 5.23
N ILE A 60 -0.61 -8.14 5.54
CA ILE A 60 -1.39 -7.46 6.59
C ILE A 60 -0.69 -7.56 7.95
N GLN A 61 -0.17 -8.74 8.30
CA GLN A 61 0.63 -8.89 9.52
C GLN A 61 1.87 -7.98 9.54
N LYS A 62 2.55 -7.84 8.40
CA LYS A 62 3.69 -6.92 8.27
C LYS A 62 3.28 -5.45 8.42
N LEU A 63 2.14 -5.06 7.85
CA LEU A 63 1.60 -3.70 8.02
C LEU A 63 1.25 -3.42 9.49
N PHE A 64 0.66 -4.37 10.19
CA PHE A 64 0.35 -4.21 11.61
C PHE A 64 1.63 -4.14 12.46
N THR A 65 2.62 -4.99 12.20
CA THR A 65 3.93 -4.92 12.87
C THR A 65 4.65 -3.61 12.61
N LEU A 66 4.55 -3.06 11.40
CA LEU A 66 5.08 -1.72 11.09
C LEU A 66 4.35 -0.65 11.91
N HIS A 67 3.04 -0.74 12.01
CA HIS A 67 2.23 0.18 12.82
C HIS A 67 2.64 0.15 14.29
N GLU A 68 2.78 -1.03 14.89
CA GLU A 68 3.22 -1.16 16.29
C GLU A 68 4.56 -0.45 16.52
N LYS A 69 5.52 -0.65 15.64
CA LYS A 69 6.83 0.01 15.71
C LYS A 69 6.73 1.53 15.55
N ILE A 70 5.93 2.03 14.62
CA ILE A 70 5.70 3.49 14.47
C ILE A 70 5.05 4.05 15.73
N ASN A 71 4.08 3.34 16.29
CA ASN A 71 3.43 3.74 17.54
C ASN A 71 4.42 3.77 18.71
N GLU A 72 5.35 2.82 18.80
CA GLU A 72 6.43 2.83 19.79
C GLU A 72 7.36 4.03 19.60
N ILE A 73 7.90 4.23 18.40
CA ILE A 73 8.81 5.35 18.08
C ILE A 73 8.13 6.69 18.37
N SER A 74 6.85 6.82 18.11
CA SER A 74 6.08 8.05 18.29
C SER A 74 6.03 8.55 19.75
N LYS A 75 6.34 7.68 20.71
CA LYS A 75 6.36 8.01 22.16
C LYS A 75 7.67 8.65 22.61
N PHE A 76 8.73 8.56 21.80
CA PHE A 76 10.04 9.15 22.12
C PHE A 76 10.10 10.64 21.72
N ASN A 77 11.21 11.28 22.12
CA ASN A 77 11.45 12.68 21.78
C ASN A 77 11.43 12.89 20.26
N LYS A 78 10.66 13.88 19.83
CA LYS A 78 10.52 14.23 18.42
C LYS A 78 11.75 15.01 17.93
N THR A 79 12.20 14.64 16.76
CA THR A 79 13.19 15.41 16.00
C THR A 79 12.53 16.52 15.19
N ASN A 80 13.28 17.17 14.31
CA ASN A 80 12.78 18.17 13.37
C ASN A 80 11.72 17.56 12.43
N THR A 81 10.94 18.44 11.76
CA THR A 81 9.99 18.01 10.73
C THR A 81 10.73 17.41 9.54
N SER A 82 10.29 16.25 9.06
CA SER A 82 10.81 15.64 7.84
C SER A 82 10.03 16.12 6.62
N ASN A 83 10.66 16.95 5.79
CA ASN A 83 10.11 17.34 4.50
C ASN A 83 10.05 16.16 3.52
N GLU A 84 10.97 15.20 3.63
CA GLU A 84 11.01 13.99 2.80
C GLU A 84 9.80 13.11 3.07
N LEU A 85 9.44 12.89 4.34
CA LEU A 85 8.23 12.16 4.71
C LEU A 85 6.99 12.84 4.17
N SER A 86 6.82 14.15 4.40
CA SER A 86 5.66 14.89 3.91
C SER A 86 5.57 14.87 2.38
N LYS A 87 6.70 15.03 1.69
CA LYS A 87 6.76 14.94 0.23
C LYS A 87 6.33 13.57 -0.26
N PHE A 88 6.91 12.50 0.31
CA PHE A 88 6.56 11.14 -0.07
C PHE A 88 5.06 10.87 0.13
N ILE A 89 4.51 11.19 1.30
CA ILE A 89 3.10 10.93 1.62
C ILE A 89 2.15 11.72 0.72
N ASN A 90 2.44 12.99 0.40
CA ASN A 90 1.59 13.77 -0.51
C ASN A 90 1.64 13.24 -1.94
N GLN A 91 2.81 12.86 -2.45
CA GLN A 91 2.96 12.25 -3.77
C GLN A 91 2.28 10.87 -3.84
N TYR A 92 2.43 10.05 -2.81
CA TYR A 92 1.73 8.78 -2.66
C TYR A 92 0.22 8.99 -2.70
N PHE A 93 -0.28 9.95 -1.91
CA PHE A 93 -1.71 10.22 -1.81
C PHE A 93 -2.31 10.69 -3.14
N PHE A 94 -1.59 11.53 -3.89
CA PHE A 94 -1.96 11.93 -5.25
C PHE A 94 -2.09 10.73 -6.20
N LYS A 95 -1.15 9.77 -6.13
CA LYS A 95 -1.25 8.52 -6.90
C LYS A 95 -2.50 7.71 -6.49
N ILE A 96 -2.80 7.63 -5.19
CA ILE A 96 -3.97 6.91 -4.67
C ILE A 96 -5.26 7.52 -5.18
N GLU A 97 -5.46 8.85 -5.07
CA GLU A 97 -6.67 9.53 -5.57
C GLU A 97 -6.89 9.29 -7.05
N LYS A 98 -5.85 9.46 -7.87
CA LYS A 98 -5.90 9.21 -9.30
C LYS A 98 -6.31 7.76 -9.62
N ASN A 99 -5.77 6.79 -8.90
CA ASN A 99 -6.07 5.38 -9.14
C ASN A 99 -7.44 4.97 -8.61
N LEU A 100 -7.91 5.56 -7.49
CA LEU A 100 -9.28 5.36 -6.99
C LEU A 100 -10.32 5.84 -8.00
N SER A 101 -10.12 7.03 -8.57
CA SER A 101 -11.04 7.60 -9.58
C SER A 101 -11.16 6.73 -10.84
N ASN A 102 -10.15 5.89 -11.12
CA ASN A 102 -10.12 4.99 -12.26
C ASN A 102 -10.33 3.52 -11.88
N PHE A 103 -10.65 3.21 -10.63
CA PHE A 103 -10.81 1.85 -10.12
C PHE A 103 -9.58 0.95 -10.32
N HIS A 104 -8.37 1.51 -10.41
CA HIS A 104 -7.12 0.77 -10.57
C HIS A 104 -6.61 0.23 -9.21
N TYR A 105 -7.38 -0.66 -8.57
CA TYR A 105 -7.05 -1.17 -7.22
C TYR A 105 -5.73 -1.92 -7.16
N ASN A 106 -5.37 -2.69 -8.19
CA ASN A 106 -4.08 -3.37 -8.26
C ASN A 106 -2.90 -2.39 -8.21
N VAL A 107 -3.03 -1.22 -8.85
CA VAL A 107 -2.02 -0.16 -8.79
C VAL A 107 -2.00 0.51 -7.41
N ILE A 108 -3.16 0.71 -6.78
CA ILE A 108 -3.26 1.20 -5.40
C ILE A 108 -2.47 0.28 -4.46
N ILE A 109 -2.66 -1.03 -4.58
CA ILE A 109 -1.96 -2.02 -3.75
C ILE A 109 -0.45 -1.98 -4.00
N ALA A 110 0.00 -1.84 -5.24
CA ALA A 110 1.42 -1.64 -5.55
C ALA A 110 1.99 -0.38 -4.86
N ASN A 111 1.22 0.73 -4.85
CA ASN A 111 1.61 1.95 -4.13
C ASN A 111 1.62 1.76 -2.60
N ILE A 112 0.73 0.93 -2.05
CA ILE A 112 0.76 0.55 -0.62
C ILE A 112 2.06 -0.21 -0.27
N TYR A 113 2.52 -1.12 -1.14
CA TYR A 113 3.81 -1.80 -0.96
C TYR A 113 4.99 -0.82 -1.01
N GLU A 114 4.96 0.16 -1.92
CA GLU A 114 5.96 1.23 -2.00
C GLU A 114 6.00 2.03 -0.70
N ALA A 115 4.83 2.45 -0.20
CA ALA A 115 4.72 3.20 1.05
C ALA A 115 5.17 2.37 2.28
N TYR A 116 4.81 1.08 2.33
CA TYR A 116 5.31 0.17 3.36
C TYR A 116 6.85 0.12 3.38
N SER A 117 7.47 0.02 2.21
CA SER A 117 8.93 -0.05 2.11
C SER A 117 9.59 1.24 2.59
N PHE A 118 9.06 2.40 2.22
CA PHE A 118 9.55 3.70 2.67
C PHE A 118 9.41 3.88 4.19
N LEU A 119 8.21 3.63 4.74
CA LEU A 119 7.95 3.74 6.18
C LEU A 119 8.79 2.75 7.00
N SER A 120 9.07 1.57 6.45
CA SER A 120 9.95 0.59 7.08
C SER A 120 11.39 1.07 7.23
N GLN A 121 11.87 1.97 6.36
CA GLN A 121 13.21 2.57 6.50
C GLN A 121 13.24 3.57 7.66
N ILE A 122 12.19 4.39 7.82
CA ILE A 122 12.06 5.31 8.96
C ILE A 122 12.14 4.53 10.28
N VAL A 123 11.39 3.43 10.37
CA VAL A 123 11.40 2.56 11.56
C VAL A 123 12.78 1.94 11.83
N LYS A 124 13.52 1.55 10.79
CA LYS A 124 14.88 0.99 10.96
C LYS A 124 15.88 1.99 11.51
N ASN A 125 15.67 3.26 11.23
CA ASN A 125 16.53 4.35 11.67
C ASN A 125 16.09 4.94 13.01
N ASP A 126 15.02 4.42 13.64
CA ASP A 126 14.41 4.92 14.87
C ASP A 126 14.08 6.43 14.83
N GLU A 127 13.67 6.92 13.64
CA GLU A 127 13.42 8.33 13.38
C GLU A 127 12.00 8.73 13.83
N ASN A 128 11.92 9.60 14.83
CA ASN A 128 10.65 10.20 15.25
C ASN A 128 10.58 11.67 14.85
N PHE A 129 10.02 11.92 13.68
CA PHE A 129 9.76 13.27 13.17
C PHE A 129 8.54 13.90 13.85
N SER A 130 8.53 15.23 13.98
CA SER A 130 7.40 15.96 14.55
C SER A 130 6.10 15.79 13.73
N ASN A 131 6.20 15.50 12.44
CA ASN A 131 5.10 15.24 11.52
C ASN A 131 4.79 13.74 11.31
N LEU A 132 5.49 12.82 11.99
CA LEU A 132 5.37 11.38 11.75
C LEU A 132 3.92 10.87 11.89
N ILE A 133 3.28 11.13 13.03
CA ILE A 133 1.91 10.65 13.28
C ILE A 133 0.93 11.27 12.27
N ASN A 134 1.05 12.57 12.00
CA ASN A 134 0.16 13.26 11.06
C ASN A 134 0.24 12.66 9.65
N ASP A 135 1.44 12.48 9.13
CA ASP A 135 1.63 11.97 7.78
C ASP A 135 1.36 10.46 7.70
N TYR A 136 1.73 9.70 8.74
CA TYR A 136 1.38 8.28 8.83
C TYR A 136 -0.14 8.05 8.94
N SER A 137 -0.87 8.91 9.65
CA SER A 137 -2.34 8.83 9.70
C SER A 137 -2.99 9.05 8.34
N LYS A 138 -2.44 9.91 7.48
CA LYS A 138 -2.88 10.03 6.09
C LYS A 138 -2.69 8.71 5.32
N PHE A 139 -1.55 8.06 5.51
CA PHE A 139 -1.33 6.73 4.94
C PHE A 139 -2.39 5.73 5.43
N LEU A 140 -2.66 5.67 6.74
CA LEU A 140 -3.69 4.78 7.29
C LEU A 140 -5.08 5.07 6.70
N VAL A 141 -5.49 6.34 6.58
CA VAL A 141 -6.76 6.71 5.95
C VAL A 141 -6.83 6.22 4.50
N SER A 142 -5.72 6.29 3.76
CA SER A 142 -5.68 5.81 2.37
C SER A 142 -5.88 4.29 2.23
N LEU A 143 -5.67 3.52 3.30
CA LEU A 143 -5.91 2.08 3.30
C LEU A 143 -7.39 1.72 3.39
N THR A 144 -8.26 2.61 3.88
CA THR A 144 -9.67 2.31 4.18
C THR A 144 -10.47 1.71 3.02
N PRO A 145 -10.27 2.10 1.74
CA PRO A 145 -10.97 1.47 0.63
C PRO A 145 -10.59 0.01 0.40
N VAL A 146 -9.38 -0.40 0.80
CA VAL A 146 -8.84 -1.75 0.57
C VAL A 146 -8.83 -2.58 1.85
N LEU A 147 -8.33 -2.01 2.95
CA LEU A 147 -8.07 -2.65 4.25
C LEU A 147 -8.80 -1.90 5.40
N PRO A 148 -10.14 -1.86 5.40
CA PRO A 148 -10.89 -1.03 6.35
C PRO A 148 -10.69 -1.42 7.81
N HIS A 149 -10.60 -2.71 8.13
CA HIS A 149 -10.46 -3.15 9.52
C HIS A 149 -9.07 -2.80 10.07
N LEU A 150 -8.01 -3.14 9.33
CA LEU A 150 -6.64 -2.79 9.70
C LEU A 150 -6.48 -1.28 9.87
N SER A 151 -7.00 -0.51 8.91
CA SER A 151 -6.90 0.95 8.94
C SER A 151 -7.54 1.55 10.19
N ASN A 152 -8.80 1.18 10.47
CA ASN A 152 -9.53 1.72 11.62
C ASN A 152 -8.91 1.29 12.95
N GLU A 153 -8.45 0.04 13.06
CA GLU A 153 -7.74 -0.43 14.25
C GLU A 153 -6.48 0.42 14.51
N CYS A 154 -5.64 0.59 13.47
CA CYS A 154 -4.43 1.40 13.59
C CYS A 154 -4.70 2.88 13.90
N LEU A 155 -5.75 3.48 13.32
CA LEU A 155 -6.16 4.85 13.62
C LEU A 155 -6.64 5.02 15.07
N SER A 156 -7.33 4.01 15.61
CA SER A 156 -7.80 4.02 16.99
C SER A 156 -6.66 4.10 18.01
N HIS A 157 -5.50 3.51 17.72
CA HIS A 157 -4.31 3.60 18.57
C HIS A 157 -3.75 5.03 18.71
N PHE A 158 -4.07 5.91 17.77
CA PHE A 158 -3.74 7.35 17.83
C PHE A 158 -4.92 8.21 18.31
N ASN A 159 -5.99 7.58 18.84
CA ASN A 159 -7.24 8.24 19.25
C ASN A 159 -7.94 8.97 18.10
N ILE A 160 -7.80 8.48 16.87
CA ILE A 160 -8.46 9.02 15.68
C ILE A 160 -9.69 8.14 15.39
N SER A 161 -10.85 8.56 15.91
CA SER A 161 -12.13 7.87 15.73
C SER A 161 -12.96 8.43 14.56
N SER A 162 -12.63 9.63 14.10
CA SER A 162 -13.28 10.29 12.97
C SER A 162 -12.23 10.98 12.11
N TYR A 163 -12.31 10.78 10.81
CA TYR A 163 -11.39 11.36 9.84
C TYR A 163 -12.13 11.70 8.55
N SER A 164 -11.64 12.73 7.87
CA SER A 164 -12.00 13.03 6.49
C SER A 164 -10.89 12.57 5.55
N TRP A 165 -11.22 12.43 4.27
CA TRP A 165 -10.21 12.16 3.26
C TRP A 165 -9.15 13.28 3.26
N PRO A 166 -7.85 12.97 3.43
CA PRO A 166 -6.81 13.98 3.56
C PRO A 166 -6.67 14.83 2.30
N LYS A 167 -6.40 16.12 2.49
CA LYS A 167 -6.09 17.02 1.38
C LYS A 167 -4.62 16.91 1.01
N ILE A 168 -4.34 16.98 -0.28
CA ILE A 168 -2.99 17.02 -0.83
C ILE A 168 -2.45 18.45 -0.71
N ASP A 169 -1.21 18.59 -0.24
CA ASP A 169 -0.47 19.84 -0.28
C ASP A 169 0.32 19.91 -1.59
N GLU A 170 -0.17 20.70 -2.53
CA GLU A 170 0.37 20.80 -3.91
C GLU A 170 1.85 21.19 -3.95
N LYS A 171 2.35 21.92 -2.94
CA LYS A 171 3.78 22.29 -2.88
C LYS A 171 4.71 21.07 -2.93
N PHE A 172 4.26 19.90 -2.43
CA PHE A 172 5.01 18.66 -2.43
C PHE A 172 4.87 17.84 -3.72
N LEU A 173 3.98 18.24 -4.63
CA LEU A 173 3.82 17.59 -5.94
C LEU A 173 4.79 18.12 -6.99
N VAL A 174 5.41 19.28 -6.74
CA VAL A 174 6.39 19.85 -7.66
C VAL A 174 7.66 18.99 -7.65
N GLU A 175 7.92 18.35 -8.78
CA GLU A 175 9.18 17.64 -9.01
C GLU A 175 10.23 18.65 -9.50
N GLU A 176 11.17 18.99 -8.62
CA GLU A 176 12.30 19.85 -8.97
C GLU A 176 13.31 19.16 -9.90
N ASN A 177 13.35 17.82 -9.87
CA ASN A 177 14.29 17.01 -10.63
C ASN A 177 13.58 15.96 -11.47
N THR A 178 14.03 15.76 -12.69
CA THR A 178 13.62 14.65 -13.56
C THR A 178 14.76 13.65 -13.68
N SER A 179 14.47 12.37 -13.45
CA SER A 179 15.46 11.29 -13.61
C SER A 179 15.40 10.73 -15.03
N ILE A 180 16.49 10.87 -15.77
CA ILE A 180 16.64 10.29 -17.12
C ILE A 180 17.45 9.00 -17.01
N VAL A 181 16.86 7.90 -17.49
CA VAL A 181 17.58 6.63 -17.57
C VAL A 181 18.43 6.61 -18.84
N VAL A 182 19.73 6.52 -18.66
CA VAL A 182 20.68 6.37 -19.79
C VAL A 182 20.79 4.89 -20.15
N GLN A 183 20.53 4.58 -21.42
CA GLN A 183 20.64 3.23 -21.95
C GLN A 183 21.63 3.18 -23.11
N ILE A 184 22.43 2.11 -23.18
CA ILE A 184 23.29 1.81 -24.31
C ILE A 184 22.95 0.38 -24.77
N ASN A 185 22.54 0.22 -26.03
CA ASN A 185 22.09 -1.04 -26.61
C ASN A 185 20.97 -1.70 -25.80
N GLY A 186 19.98 -0.91 -25.34
CA GLY A 186 18.83 -1.39 -24.55
C GLY A 186 19.16 -1.77 -23.09
N LYS A 187 20.41 -1.65 -22.65
CA LYS A 187 20.81 -1.91 -21.27
C LYS A 187 20.98 -0.62 -20.49
N LYS A 188 20.33 -0.51 -19.31
CA LYS A 188 20.51 0.61 -18.38
C LYS A 188 21.98 0.72 -17.98
N ARG A 189 22.57 1.92 -18.16
CA ARG A 189 23.97 2.24 -17.82
C ARG A 189 24.10 3.26 -16.70
N GLY A 190 23.06 4.08 -16.48
CA GLY A 190 23.07 5.06 -15.43
C GLY A 190 21.71 5.78 -15.32
N ILE A 191 21.63 6.65 -14.32
CA ILE A 191 20.52 7.59 -14.14
C ILE A 191 21.15 8.97 -14.00
N ILE A 192 20.64 9.95 -14.74
CA ILE A 192 21.02 11.35 -14.62
C ILE A 192 19.81 12.10 -14.04
N ASN A 193 20.03 12.83 -12.95
CA ASN A 193 19.02 13.70 -12.37
C ASN A 193 19.28 15.12 -12.88
N ILE A 194 18.31 15.70 -13.57
CA ILE A 194 18.36 17.06 -14.08
C ILE A 194 17.26 17.90 -13.44
N LYS A 195 17.52 19.17 -13.19
CA LYS A 195 16.47 20.11 -12.80
C LYS A 195 15.48 20.29 -13.94
N LYS A 196 14.19 20.40 -13.62
CA LYS A 196 13.10 20.42 -14.61
C LYS A 196 13.09 21.67 -15.50
N ASP A 197 13.86 22.70 -15.14
CA ASP A 197 13.96 24.01 -15.84
C ASP A 197 15.24 24.14 -16.68
N MET A 198 15.88 23.03 -17.04
CA MET A 198 17.04 22.99 -17.94
C MET A 198 16.71 22.36 -19.29
#